data_6bc87bdd5fefa1486abf723c3f0f22e2
#
_entry.id   6bc87bdd5fefa1486abf723c3f0f22e2
#
_cell.length_a   1.000
_cell.length_b   1.000
_cell.length_c   1.000
_cell.angle_alpha   90.00
_cell.angle_beta   90.00
_cell.angle_gamma   90.00
#
_symmetry.space_group_name_H-M   'P 1'
#
loop_
_entity.id
_entity.type
_entity.pdbx_description
1 polymer ?
#
loop_
_entity_poly.entity_id
_entity_poly.type
_entity_poly.pdbx_seq_one_letter_code
_entity_poly.pdbx_strand_id
1 'polypeptide(L)'
;MPTFASGAPGRCTRRADLRVALGIREWNVFGDSYGTNLAMTLMREHPQGIRSVTLDSVEPPEVVTAGSFAPNAREDFDRLFRACTAQPQCWPRRPGIEQTFTQLVRRLEAHPVATQVVPLTGGSPVKVVLDGGRLVNWFIGEAFNTAAFRNVPAMIAELANGDPRPIATEVASRVVSSGIGILGYGLASGVGCAEWVPYERGSVVSIGRRAFPAYPVSVFRPALHVTYLPQGWTVWKVPKAPAEQRAATPSTIPTLLLAGSFDGITPTSWARTAKRTLPNSTLAEFAGIGHFVTLASPCAQQVFASFLATPSTPNTACVLAVRPPRFAPAPPARG
;
A
#
# COMPACT_ATOMS: atom_id res chain seq x y z
N MET A 1 24.41 -13.49 -21.32
CA MET A 1 23.68 -12.72 -20.29
C MET A 1 22.49 -13.55 -19.86
N PRO A 2 22.31 -13.88 -18.58
CA PRO A 2 21.11 -14.56 -18.16
C PRO A 2 19.92 -13.66 -18.42
N THR A 3 19.00 -14.13 -19.23
CA THR A 3 17.72 -13.47 -19.50
C THR A 3 16.95 -13.36 -18.18
N PHE A 4 16.69 -12.15 -17.70
CA PHE A 4 15.75 -11.88 -16.61
C PHE A 4 14.31 -12.14 -17.09
N ALA A 5 14.05 -13.30 -17.66
CA ALA A 5 12.71 -13.81 -17.94
C ALA A 5 12.12 -14.36 -16.64
N SER A 6 11.89 -13.49 -15.66
CA SER A 6 11.29 -13.89 -14.40
C SER A 6 10.11 -13.03 -14.06
N GLY A 7 9.10 -13.01 -14.92
CA GLY A 7 7.75 -12.69 -14.54
C GLY A 7 7.22 -13.66 -13.47
N ALA A 8 6.08 -13.37 -12.88
CA ALA A 8 5.47 -14.20 -11.82
C ALA A 8 5.49 -15.71 -12.09
N PRO A 9 5.20 -16.24 -13.32
CA PRO A 9 5.22 -17.67 -13.60
C PRO A 9 6.57 -18.34 -13.34
N GLY A 10 7.67 -17.78 -13.84
CA GLY A 10 8.98 -18.39 -13.65
C GLY A 10 9.41 -18.44 -12.17
N ARG A 11 8.92 -17.53 -11.35
CA ARG A 11 9.12 -17.55 -9.90
C ARG A 11 8.24 -18.58 -9.21
N CYS A 12 7.01 -18.77 -9.69
CA CYS A 12 6.07 -19.75 -9.15
C CYS A 12 6.49 -21.18 -9.44
N THR A 13 6.97 -21.49 -10.67
CA THR A 13 7.51 -22.79 -11.01
C THR A 13 8.66 -23.17 -10.07
N ARG A 14 9.64 -22.28 -9.87
CA ARG A 14 10.75 -22.55 -8.94
C ARG A 14 10.30 -22.79 -7.50
N ARG A 15 9.19 -22.20 -7.04
CA ARG A 15 8.65 -22.46 -5.70
C ARG A 15 7.97 -23.82 -5.61
N ALA A 16 7.21 -24.22 -6.64
CA ALA A 16 6.64 -25.55 -6.72
C ALA A 16 7.75 -26.64 -6.73
N ASP A 17 8.81 -26.42 -7.51
CA ASP A 17 9.98 -27.30 -7.57
C ASP A 17 10.68 -27.38 -6.20
N LEU A 18 10.81 -26.26 -5.47
CA LEU A 18 11.40 -26.23 -4.13
C LEU A 18 10.62 -27.12 -3.15
N ARG A 19 9.29 -27.09 -3.18
CA ARG A 19 8.47 -27.97 -2.34
C ARG A 19 8.79 -29.44 -2.59
N VAL A 20 8.86 -29.82 -3.87
CA VAL A 20 9.16 -31.19 -4.27
C VAL A 20 10.60 -31.59 -3.89
N ALA A 21 11.57 -30.72 -4.16
CA ALA A 21 12.98 -30.94 -3.83
C ALA A 21 13.23 -31.10 -2.32
N LEU A 22 12.43 -30.42 -1.48
CA LEU A 22 12.50 -30.56 -0.02
C LEU A 22 11.68 -31.74 0.53
N GLY A 23 11.03 -32.55 -0.34
CA GLY A 23 10.17 -33.66 0.09
C GLY A 23 8.92 -33.24 0.88
N ILE A 24 8.49 -31.99 0.77
CA ILE A 24 7.32 -31.47 1.49
C ILE A 24 6.07 -31.92 0.76
N ARG A 25 5.23 -32.72 1.42
CA ARG A 25 3.97 -33.20 0.84
C ARG A 25 2.99 -32.04 0.64
N GLU A 26 2.77 -31.25 1.69
CA GLU A 26 1.85 -30.11 1.70
C GLU A 26 2.46 -28.95 2.50
N TRP A 27 2.22 -27.73 2.07
CA TRP A 27 2.66 -26.52 2.77
C TRP A 27 1.54 -25.49 2.87
N ASN A 28 1.65 -24.58 3.81
CA ASN A 28 0.87 -23.36 3.84
C ASN A 28 1.67 -22.26 3.14
N VAL A 29 1.00 -21.46 2.32
CA VAL A 29 1.62 -20.35 1.60
C VAL A 29 1.20 -19.03 2.28
N PHE A 30 2.17 -18.18 2.56
CA PHE A 30 1.94 -16.82 3.03
C PHE A 30 2.50 -15.84 1.98
N GLY A 31 1.68 -14.89 1.56
CA GLY A 31 2.08 -13.77 0.72
C GLY A 31 1.65 -12.46 1.37
N ASP A 32 2.50 -11.46 1.30
CA ASP A 32 2.19 -10.09 1.69
C ASP A 32 2.45 -9.13 0.53
N SER A 33 1.62 -8.10 0.37
CA SER A 33 1.76 -7.10 -0.69
C SER A 33 1.89 -7.76 -2.07
N TYR A 34 2.94 -7.46 -2.86
CA TYR A 34 3.23 -8.16 -4.13
C TYR A 34 3.37 -9.69 -3.95
N GLY A 35 3.77 -10.17 -2.77
CA GLY A 35 3.80 -11.60 -2.47
C GLY A 35 2.42 -12.28 -2.56
N THR A 36 1.33 -11.54 -2.40
CA THR A 36 -0.03 -12.06 -2.59
C THR A 36 -0.34 -12.32 -4.06
N ASN A 37 0.16 -11.46 -4.96
CA ASN A 37 0.09 -11.67 -6.41
C ASN A 37 0.83 -12.96 -6.81
N LEU A 38 2.04 -13.17 -6.27
CA LEU A 38 2.79 -14.41 -6.47
C LEU A 38 2.06 -15.63 -5.89
N ALA A 39 1.46 -15.51 -4.69
CA ALA A 39 0.72 -16.60 -4.08
C ALA A 39 -0.53 -16.97 -4.90
N MET A 40 -1.28 -15.98 -5.38
CA MET A 40 -2.43 -16.22 -6.26
C MET A 40 -2.02 -16.82 -7.61
N THR A 41 -0.90 -16.40 -8.17
CA THR A 41 -0.34 -17.01 -9.40
C THR A 41 0.06 -18.47 -9.12
N LEU A 42 0.70 -18.76 -7.97
CA LEU A 42 1.06 -20.12 -7.57
C LEU A 42 -0.19 -21.00 -7.39
N MET A 43 -1.25 -20.48 -6.77
CA MET A 43 -2.54 -21.18 -6.62
C MET A 43 -3.16 -21.55 -7.97
N ARG A 44 -3.03 -20.68 -8.97
CA ARG A 44 -3.60 -20.88 -10.31
C ARG A 44 -2.79 -21.88 -11.14
N GLU A 45 -1.47 -21.76 -11.10
CA GLU A 45 -0.58 -22.50 -12.00
C GLU A 45 -0.04 -23.81 -11.40
N HIS A 46 0.13 -23.85 -10.07
CA HIS A 46 0.74 -24.99 -9.35
C HIS A 46 -0.02 -25.26 -8.03
N PRO A 47 -1.32 -25.60 -8.07
CA PRO A 47 -2.15 -25.77 -6.86
C PRO A 47 -1.77 -27.01 -6.03
N GLN A 48 -1.01 -27.97 -6.60
CA GLN A 48 -0.71 -29.24 -5.96
C GLN A 48 0.16 -29.07 -4.72
N GLY A 49 -0.25 -29.67 -3.60
CA GLY A 49 0.45 -29.59 -2.32
C GLY A 49 0.32 -28.25 -1.60
N ILE A 50 -0.61 -27.38 -2.00
CA ILE A 50 -0.99 -26.21 -1.21
C ILE A 50 -2.14 -26.59 -0.29
N ARG A 51 -1.88 -26.60 1.03
CA ARG A 51 -2.89 -26.86 2.05
C ARG A 51 -3.78 -25.66 2.31
N SER A 52 -3.18 -24.48 2.40
CA SER A 52 -3.89 -23.21 2.62
C SER A 52 -3.04 -22.02 2.19
N VAL A 53 -3.69 -20.88 1.96
CA VAL A 53 -3.02 -19.64 1.55
C VAL A 53 -3.47 -18.48 2.43
N THR A 54 -2.52 -17.68 2.91
CA THR A 54 -2.80 -16.40 3.56
C THR A 54 -2.30 -15.27 2.65
N LEU A 55 -3.18 -14.32 2.38
CA LEU A 55 -2.93 -13.14 1.56
C LEU A 55 -3.08 -11.92 2.47
N ASP A 56 -1.96 -11.29 2.85
CA ASP A 56 -1.92 -10.09 3.67
C ASP A 56 -1.68 -8.87 2.78
N SER A 57 -2.51 -7.83 2.90
CA SER A 57 -2.38 -6.64 2.06
C SER A 57 -2.47 -6.99 0.57
N VAL A 58 -3.65 -7.40 0.16
CA VAL A 58 -3.91 -8.17 -1.07
C VAL A 58 -3.73 -7.37 -2.35
N GLU A 59 -2.91 -7.87 -3.26
CA GLU A 59 -2.65 -7.30 -4.59
C GLU A 59 -3.11 -8.26 -5.71
N PRO A 60 -4.39 -8.18 -6.17
CA PRO A 60 -4.87 -9.07 -7.21
C PRO A 60 -4.21 -8.79 -8.56
N PRO A 61 -3.77 -9.82 -9.30
CA PRO A 61 -3.09 -9.64 -10.59
C PRO A 61 -3.92 -8.86 -11.62
N GLU A 62 -5.24 -9.02 -11.59
CA GLU A 62 -6.16 -8.46 -12.59
C GLU A 62 -6.39 -6.95 -12.46
N VAL A 63 -6.09 -6.34 -11.30
CA VAL A 63 -6.41 -4.93 -11.06
C VAL A 63 -5.20 -4.01 -10.93
N VAL A 64 -4.05 -4.54 -10.53
CA VAL A 64 -2.87 -3.70 -10.27
C VAL A 64 -2.31 -3.11 -11.56
N THR A 65 -2.15 -1.79 -11.58
CA THR A 65 -1.47 -1.05 -12.64
C THR A 65 -0.72 0.13 -12.03
N ALA A 66 0.14 0.77 -12.81
CA ALA A 66 0.86 1.96 -12.33
C ALA A 66 -0.08 3.10 -11.91
N GLY A 67 -1.23 3.24 -12.57
CA GLY A 67 -2.23 4.27 -12.25
C GLY A 67 -3.16 3.94 -11.10
N SER A 68 -3.21 2.68 -10.65
CA SER A 68 -4.13 2.27 -9.58
C SER A 68 -3.84 2.88 -8.21
N PHE A 69 -2.61 3.37 -7.98
CA PHE A 69 -2.22 3.96 -6.69
C PHE A 69 -2.98 5.25 -6.36
N ALA A 70 -3.40 6.05 -7.33
CA ALA A 70 -4.17 7.26 -7.05
C ALA A 70 -5.60 6.97 -6.51
N PRO A 71 -6.41 6.12 -7.14
CA PRO A 71 -7.69 5.71 -6.57
C PRO A 71 -7.55 4.95 -5.24
N ASN A 72 -6.48 4.16 -5.06
CA ASN A 72 -6.19 3.48 -3.79
C ASN A 72 -5.94 4.50 -2.67
N ALA A 73 -5.10 5.50 -2.94
CA ALA A 73 -4.85 6.58 -2.00
C ALA A 73 -6.14 7.36 -1.68
N ARG A 74 -7.03 7.57 -2.65
CA ARG A 74 -8.33 8.21 -2.41
C ARG A 74 -9.17 7.41 -1.42
N GLU A 75 -9.22 6.08 -1.57
CA GLU A 75 -9.96 5.20 -0.66
C GLU A 75 -9.44 5.30 0.79
N ASP A 76 -8.13 5.35 0.97
CA ASP A 76 -7.48 5.49 2.28
C ASP A 76 -7.75 6.89 2.88
N PHE A 77 -7.52 7.96 2.12
CA PHE A 77 -7.75 9.33 2.58
C PHE A 77 -9.17 9.53 3.06
N ASP A 78 -10.16 9.04 2.31
CA ASP A 78 -11.57 9.11 2.68
C ASP A 78 -11.85 8.41 4.00
N ARG A 79 -11.23 7.27 4.23
CA ARG A 79 -11.42 6.49 5.45
C ARG A 79 -10.78 7.14 6.66
N LEU A 80 -9.53 7.60 6.52
CA LEU A 80 -8.83 8.28 7.61
C LEU A 80 -9.53 9.59 7.98
N PHE A 81 -9.92 10.40 7.00
CA PHE A 81 -10.61 11.67 7.26
C PHE A 81 -11.96 11.44 7.91
N ARG A 82 -12.73 10.44 7.47
CA ARG A 82 -13.98 10.06 8.15
C ARG A 82 -13.75 9.60 9.58
N ALA A 83 -12.74 8.76 9.81
CA ALA A 83 -12.42 8.28 11.16
C ALA A 83 -11.98 9.43 12.09
N CYS A 84 -11.24 10.41 11.57
CA CYS A 84 -10.88 11.61 12.31
C CYS A 84 -12.12 12.46 12.63
N THR A 85 -12.98 12.71 11.65
CA THR A 85 -14.19 13.52 11.83
C THR A 85 -15.16 12.89 12.84
N ALA A 86 -15.16 11.55 12.95
CA ALA A 86 -15.97 10.84 13.95
C ALA A 86 -15.45 11.01 15.40
N GLN A 87 -14.25 11.55 15.58
CA GLN A 87 -13.63 11.84 16.88
C GLN A 87 -13.53 13.37 17.09
N PRO A 88 -14.42 14.01 17.89
CA PRO A 88 -14.49 15.47 18.00
C PRO A 88 -13.15 16.15 18.31
N GLN A 89 -12.30 15.51 19.13
CA GLN A 89 -10.99 16.03 19.50
C GLN A 89 -9.95 15.96 18.36
N CYS A 90 -10.20 15.15 17.30
CA CYS A 90 -9.24 14.97 16.22
C CYS A 90 -9.06 16.23 15.39
N TRP A 91 -10.16 16.89 15.04
CA TRP A 91 -10.12 18.07 14.17
C TRP A 91 -11.14 19.16 14.61
N PRO A 92 -10.88 19.87 15.71
CA PRO A 92 -11.76 20.94 16.20
C PRO A 92 -11.55 22.28 15.44
N ARG A 93 -11.38 22.22 14.11
CA ARG A 93 -10.98 23.35 13.27
C ARG A 93 -11.92 23.54 12.07
N ARG A 94 -11.91 24.74 11.50
CA ARG A 94 -12.56 25.05 10.21
C ARG A 94 -11.51 25.60 9.24
N PRO A 95 -11.54 25.25 7.95
CA PRO A 95 -12.39 24.19 7.36
C PRO A 95 -12.05 22.80 7.87
N GLY A 96 -12.83 21.76 7.47
CA GLY A 96 -12.58 20.37 7.85
C GLY A 96 -11.23 19.83 7.32
N ILE A 97 -10.78 18.72 7.88
CA ILE A 97 -9.46 18.15 7.59
C ILE A 97 -9.22 17.87 6.09
N GLU A 98 -10.19 17.30 5.38
CA GLU A 98 -10.07 17.01 3.95
C GLU A 98 -9.90 18.28 3.12
N GLN A 99 -10.71 19.31 3.42
CA GLN A 99 -10.61 20.59 2.73
C GLN A 99 -9.29 21.29 3.05
N THR A 100 -8.84 21.24 4.30
CA THR A 100 -7.51 21.79 4.70
C THR A 100 -6.39 21.07 3.97
N PHE A 101 -6.41 19.74 3.91
CA PHE A 101 -5.40 18.98 3.21
C PHE A 101 -5.36 19.32 1.72
N THR A 102 -6.53 19.43 1.08
CA THR A 102 -6.64 19.85 -0.33
C THR A 102 -6.06 21.24 -0.57
N GLN A 103 -6.32 22.19 0.33
CA GLN A 103 -5.76 23.54 0.26
C GLN A 103 -4.23 23.53 0.43
N LEU A 104 -3.71 22.69 1.33
CA LEU A 104 -2.27 22.51 1.52
C LEU A 104 -1.59 21.93 0.29
N VAL A 105 -2.17 20.88 -0.33
CA VAL A 105 -1.66 20.32 -1.58
C VAL A 105 -1.58 21.38 -2.66
N ARG A 106 -2.63 22.19 -2.86
CA ARG A 106 -2.65 23.25 -3.87
C ARG A 106 -1.63 24.35 -3.57
N ARG A 107 -1.55 24.79 -2.32
CA ARG A 107 -0.63 25.85 -1.89
C ARG A 107 0.82 25.42 -2.06
N LEU A 108 1.17 24.22 -1.60
CA LEU A 108 2.55 23.72 -1.67
C LEU A 108 2.96 23.35 -3.08
N GLU A 109 2.04 22.97 -3.94
CA GLU A 109 2.34 22.72 -5.35
C GLU A 109 2.67 24.04 -6.09
N ALA A 110 2.00 25.14 -5.72
CA ALA A 110 2.28 26.46 -6.29
C ALA A 110 3.51 27.13 -5.63
N HIS A 111 3.69 26.92 -4.33
CA HIS A 111 4.73 27.55 -3.52
C HIS A 111 5.37 26.51 -2.58
N PRO A 112 6.33 25.72 -3.08
CA PRO A 112 7.02 24.71 -2.27
C PRO A 112 7.77 25.35 -1.10
N VAL A 113 7.77 24.67 0.05
CA VAL A 113 8.45 25.13 1.27
C VAL A 113 9.69 24.27 1.52
N ALA A 114 10.85 24.94 1.72
CA ALA A 114 12.10 24.27 2.10
C ALA A 114 12.33 24.41 3.61
N THR A 115 12.74 23.32 4.25
CA THR A 115 13.12 23.30 5.66
C THR A 115 14.30 22.35 5.90
N GLN A 116 15.01 22.52 7.00
CA GLN A 116 16.04 21.58 7.46
C GLN A 116 15.51 20.81 8.67
N VAL A 117 15.70 19.48 8.62
CA VAL A 117 15.28 18.58 9.71
C VAL A 117 16.30 17.48 9.91
N VAL A 118 16.38 16.96 11.13
CA VAL A 118 17.11 15.74 11.45
C VAL A 118 16.17 14.55 11.26
N PRO A 119 16.52 13.52 10.45
CA PRO A 119 15.71 12.32 10.33
C PRO A 119 15.49 11.63 11.69
N LEU A 120 14.38 10.90 11.85
CA LEU A 120 14.08 10.12 13.08
C LEU A 120 15.17 9.08 13.39
N THR A 121 15.87 8.61 12.35
CA THR A 121 17.02 7.70 12.49
C THR A 121 18.29 8.38 12.99
N GLY A 122 18.23 9.70 13.24
CA GLY A 122 19.39 10.51 13.61
C GLY A 122 20.26 10.89 12.40
N GLY A 123 21.44 11.44 12.68
CA GLY A 123 22.40 11.87 11.66
C GLY A 123 22.42 13.38 11.46
N SER A 124 23.04 13.82 10.36
CA SER A 124 23.13 15.25 10.00
C SER A 124 21.79 15.81 9.52
N PRO A 125 21.52 17.10 9.77
CA PRO A 125 20.35 17.75 9.20
C PRO A 125 20.33 17.66 7.67
N VAL A 126 19.17 17.36 7.10
CA VAL A 126 18.95 17.31 5.67
C VAL A 126 17.94 18.38 5.24
N LYS A 127 18.13 18.95 4.06
CA LYS A 127 17.18 19.89 3.46
C LYS A 127 16.05 19.10 2.79
N VAL A 128 14.83 19.37 3.20
CA VAL A 128 13.61 18.82 2.59
C VAL A 128 12.84 19.95 1.93
N VAL A 129 12.39 19.72 0.71
CA VAL A 129 11.45 20.60 0.01
C VAL A 129 10.11 19.89 -0.02
N LEU A 130 9.08 20.47 0.58
CA LEU A 130 7.71 20.01 0.52
C LEU A 130 6.96 20.73 -0.60
N ASP A 131 6.56 20.01 -1.61
CA ASP A 131 5.57 20.38 -2.62
C ASP A 131 4.27 19.59 -2.43
N GLY A 132 3.26 19.86 -3.24
CA GLY A 132 1.98 19.15 -3.15
C GLY A 132 2.10 17.65 -3.41
N GLY A 133 2.94 17.27 -4.37
CA GLY A 133 3.19 15.87 -4.70
C GLY A 133 3.85 15.11 -3.55
N ARG A 134 4.85 15.70 -2.89
CA ARG A 134 5.50 15.11 -1.71
C ARG A 134 4.57 15.02 -0.51
N LEU A 135 3.69 16.00 -0.32
CA LEU A 135 2.67 15.94 0.73
C LEU A 135 1.72 14.75 0.53
N VAL A 136 1.25 14.53 -0.69
CA VAL A 136 0.40 13.36 -1.02
C VAL A 136 1.17 12.06 -0.84
N ASN A 137 2.42 11.98 -1.30
CA ASN A 137 3.27 10.80 -1.15
C ASN A 137 3.62 10.50 0.31
N TRP A 138 3.83 11.54 1.14
CA TRP A 138 4.00 11.35 2.56
C TRP A 138 2.79 10.64 3.17
N PHE A 139 1.58 11.11 2.89
CA PHE A 139 0.37 10.50 3.44
C PHE A 139 0.22 9.03 3.00
N ILE A 140 0.35 8.74 1.70
CA ILE A 140 0.30 7.35 1.18
C ILE A 140 1.33 6.46 1.89
N GLY A 141 2.53 6.99 2.12
CA GLY A 141 3.59 6.27 2.80
C GLY A 141 3.32 5.98 4.28
N GLU A 142 2.38 6.68 4.95
CA GLU A 142 1.97 6.34 6.31
C GLU A 142 1.32 4.94 6.40
N ALA A 143 0.80 4.41 5.29
CA ALA A 143 0.28 3.04 5.23
C ALA A 143 1.29 1.99 5.75
N PHE A 144 2.59 2.24 5.60
CA PHE A 144 3.65 1.34 6.10
C PHE A 144 3.92 1.46 7.62
N ASN A 145 3.30 2.43 8.29
CA ASN A 145 3.49 2.66 9.73
C ASN A 145 2.14 2.91 10.42
N THR A 146 1.41 1.84 10.70
CA THR A 146 0.09 1.91 11.34
C THR A 146 0.08 2.79 12.61
N ALA A 147 1.15 2.76 13.41
CA ALA A 147 1.23 3.56 14.63
C ALA A 147 1.29 5.08 14.37
N ALA A 148 1.79 5.50 13.20
CA ALA A 148 1.89 6.90 12.83
C ALA A 148 0.54 7.55 12.51
N PHE A 149 -0.45 6.78 12.07
CA PHE A 149 -1.76 7.32 11.70
C PHE A 149 -2.40 8.18 12.80
N ARG A 150 -2.17 7.84 14.06
CA ARG A 150 -2.68 8.64 15.18
C ARG A 150 -2.26 10.11 15.15
N ASN A 151 -1.12 10.42 14.56
CA ASN A 151 -0.52 11.75 14.52
C ASN A 151 -0.79 12.49 13.20
N VAL A 152 -1.23 11.81 12.15
CA VAL A 152 -1.43 12.40 10.81
C VAL A 152 -2.30 13.65 10.84
N PRO A 153 -3.47 13.70 11.52
CA PRO A 153 -4.27 14.92 11.59
C PRO A 153 -3.56 16.08 12.31
N ALA A 154 -2.83 15.79 13.38
CA ALA A 154 -2.08 16.82 14.10
C ALA A 154 -0.94 17.39 13.23
N MET A 155 -0.22 16.55 12.49
CA MET A 155 0.84 16.99 11.58
C MET A 155 0.29 17.83 10.41
N ILE A 156 -0.89 17.47 9.88
CA ILE A 156 -1.58 18.30 8.88
C ILE A 156 -1.94 19.66 9.48
N ALA A 157 -2.36 19.71 10.73
CA ALA A 157 -2.70 20.96 11.41
C ALA A 157 -1.47 21.84 11.67
N GLU A 158 -0.33 21.24 12.04
CA GLU A 158 0.93 21.99 12.18
C GLU A 158 1.38 22.58 10.85
N LEU A 159 1.30 21.81 9.77
CA LEU A 159 1.60 22.33 8.43
C LEU A 159 0.64 23.46 8.02
N ALA A 160 -0.63 23.36 8.38
CA ALA A 160 -1.62 24.42 8.14
C ALA A 160 -1.28 25.71 8.95
N ASN A 161 -0.68 25.54 10.12
CA ASN A 161 -0.19 26.62 10.97
C ASN A 161 1.20 27.17 10.52
N GLY A 162 1.75 26.67 9.41
CA GLY A 162 3.01 27.14 8.84
C GLY A 162 4.24 26.35 9.32
N ASP A 163 4.10 25.27 10.09
CA ASP A 163 5.22 24.42 10.48
C ASP A 163 5.31 23.15 9.62
N PRO A 164 6.23 23.09 8.63
CA PRO A 164 6.43 21.92 7.79
C PRO A 164 7.27 20.82 8.47
N ARG A 165 7.95 21.11 9.58
CA ARG A 165 8.99 20.24 10.17
C ARG A 165 8.49 18.84 10.54
N PRO A 166 7.30 18.64 11.14
CA PRO A 166 6.85 17.29 11.47
C PRO A 166 6.77 16.38 10.24
N ILE A 167 6.13 16.84 9.17
CA ILE A 167 6.01 16.09 7.91
C ILE A 167 7.37 15.95 7.20
N ALA A 168 8.16 17.03 7.17
CA ALA A 168 9.49 17.00 6.57
C ALA A 168 10.42 15.99 7.26
N THR A 169 10.32 15.82 8.59
CA THR A 169 11.09 14.83 9.36
C THR A 169 10.73 13.40 8.94
N GLU A 170 9.45 13.10 8.77
CA GLU A 170 9.01 11.78 8.26
C GLU A 170 9.50 11.53 6.83
N VAL A 171 9.37 12.53 5.95
CA VAL A 171 9.87 12.45 4.57
C VAL A 171 11.37 12.20 4.55
N ALA A 172 12.15 12.95 5.34
CA ALA A 172 13.60 12.76 5.45
C ALA A 172 13.96 11.36 5.93
N SER A 173 13.25 10.88 6.95
CA SER A 173 13.49 9.56 7.56
C SER A 173 13.27 8.43 6.56
N ARG A 174 12.24 8.52 5.72
CA ARG A 174 11.97 7.52 4.68
C ARG A 174 13.02 7.55 3.58
N VAL A 175 13.46 8.73 3.14
CA VAL A 175 14.51 8.86 2.10
C VAL A 175 15.81 8.23 2.58
N VAL A 176 16.22 8.51 3.83
CA VAL A 176 17.44 7.93 4.42
C VAL A 176 17.31 6.42 4.59
N SER A 177 16.16 5.94 5.07
CA SER A 177 15.91 4.50 5.26
C SER A 177 15.84 3.74 3.93
N SER A 178 15.29 4.33 2.87
CA SER A 178 15.22 3.70 1.55
C SER A 178 16.59 3.51 0.89
N GLY A 179 17.60 4.27 1.30
CA GLY A 179 18.99 4.09 0.88
C GLY A 179 19.66 2.81 1.38
N ILE A 180 19.04 2.10 2.34
CA ILE A 180 19.62 0.92 3.00
C ILE A 180 19.17 -0.42 2.37
N GLY A 181 18.60 -0.40 1.16
CA GLY A 181 18.46 -1.64 0.38
C GLY A 181 17.32 -2.59 0.78
N ILE A 182 16.27 -2.11 1.45
CA ILE A 182 15.08 -2.93 1.79
C ILE A 182 14.32 -3.36 0.53
N LEU A 183 14.32 -2.54 -0.52
CA LEU A 183 13.73 -2.88 -1.80
C LEU A 183 14.81 -3.11 -2.84
N GLY A 184 14.79 -4.28 -3.46
CA GLY A 184 15.57 -4.54 -4.68
C GLY A 184 15.01 -3.71 -5.84
N TYR A 185 15.43 -2.44 -5.95
CA TYR A 185 14.88 -1.49 -6.95
C TYR A 185 14.89 -2.05 -8.37
N GLY A 186 15.92 -2.81 -8.74
CA GLY A 186 15.99 -3.49 -10.03
C GLY A 186 14.86 -4.50 -10.23
N LEU A 187 14.55 -5.29 -9.18
CA LEU A 187 13.46 -6.26 -9.23
C LEU A 187 12.10 -5.53 -9.27
N ALA A 188 11.89 -4.55 -8.40
CA ALA A 188 10.64 -3.79 -8.34
C ALA A 188 10.36 -3.04 -9.65
N SER A 189 11.39 -2.41 -10.25
CA SER A 189 11.26 -1.76 -11.56
C SER A 189 10.98 -2.77 -12.67
N GLY A 190 11.64 -3.93 -12.64
CA GLY A 190 11.41 -5.02 -13.59
C GLY A 190 9.96 -5.52 -13.55
N VAL A 191 9.41 -5.75 -12.35
CA VAL A 191 8.00 -6.11 -12.15
C VAL A 191 7.06 -5.02 -12.68
N GLY A 192 7.23 -3.78 -12.22
CA GLY A 192 6.38 -2.68 -12.66
C GLY A 192 6.39 -2.48 -14.18
N CYS A 193 7.58 -2.56 -14.79
CA CYS A 193 7.74 -2.44 -16.24
C CYS A 193 7.17 -3.63 -17.03
N ALA A 194 7.20 -4.84 -16.48
CA ALA A 194 6.67 -6.03 -17.15
C ALA A 194 5.17 -6.22 -16.92
N GLU A 195 4.70 -6.02 -15.69
CA GLU A 195 3.40 -6.51 -15.24
C GLU A 195 2.35 -5.40 -15.07
N TRP A 196 2.75 -4.13 -14.85
CA TRP A 196 1.81 -3.04 -14.53
C TRP A 196 1.71 -1.99 -15.61
N VAL A 197 2.85 -1.36 -15.97
CA VAL A 197 2.89 -0.27 -16.96
C VAL A 197 2.29 -0.65 -18.32
N PRO A 198 2.57 -1.85 -18.90
CA PRO A 198 2.03 -2.21 -20.21
C PRO A 198 0.54 -2.47 -20.26
N TYR A 199 -0.07 -2.58 -19.09
CA TYR A 199 -1.49 -2.85 -18.93
C TYR A 199 -2.28 -1.64 -18.46
N GLU A 200 -1.61 -0.48 -18.36
CA GLU A 200 -2.25 0.77 -17.98
C GLU A 200 -3.34 1.19 -18.98
N ARG A 201 -4.52 1.49 -18.48
CA ARG A 201 -5.68 1.92 -19.28
C ARG A 201 -5.83 3.46 -19.22
N GLY A 202 -4.89 4.15 -19.79
CA GLY A 202 -4.86 5.61 -19.80
C GLY A 202 -3.58 6.17 -19.18
N SER A 203 -3.46 7.47 -19.11
CA SER A 203 -2.31 8.06 -18.45
C SER A 203 -2.49 8.09 -16.93
N VAL A 204 -1.42 7.81 -16.18
CA VAL A 204 -1.40 7.94 -14.72
C VAL A 204 -1.92 9.30 -14.26
N VAL A 205 -1.58 10.36 -15.02
CA VAL A 205 -2.07 11.73 -14.77
C VAL A 205 -3.59 11.82 -14.89
N SER A 206 -4.20 11.21 -15.93
CA SER A 206 -5.66 11.25 -16.11
C SER A 206 -6.40 10.46 -15.04
N ILE A 207 -5.81 9.36 -14.57
CA ILE A 207 -6.35 8.56 -13.47
C ILE A 207 -6.27 9.34 -12.16
N GLY A 208 -5.12 9.95 -11.89
CA GLY A 208 -4.93 10.81 -10.72
C GLY A 208 -5.93 11.96 -10.66
N ARG A 209 -6.16 12.64 -11.80
CA ARG A 209 -7.18 13.71 -11.89
C ARG A 209 -8.60 13.25 -11.59
N ARG A 210 -8.96 12.03 -12.00
CA ARG A 210 -10.28 11.47 -11.68
C ARG A 210 -10.41 11.15 -10.20
N ALA A 211 -9.37 10.61 -9.60
CA ALA A 211 -9.36 10.28 -8.17
C ALA A 211 -9.36 11.55 -7.28
N PHE A 212 -8.64 12.58 -7.70
CA PHE A 212 -8.47 13.84 -6.95
C PHE A 212 -8.71 15.06 -7.84
N PRO A 213 -9.97 15.35 -8.21
CA PRO A 213 -10.29 16.41 -9.18
C PRO A 213 -9.92 17.81 -8.69
N ALA A 214 -9.80 18.01 -7.37
CA ALA A 214 -9.42 19.28 -6.75
C ALA A 214 -7.91 19.52 -6.70
N TYR A 215 -7.07 18.53 -7.02
CA TYR A 215 -5.62 18.67 -6.96
C TYR A 215 -5.05 19.20 -8.29
N PRO A 216 -3.96 19.98 -8.25
CA PRO A 216 -3.22 20.37 -9.46
C PRO A 216 -2.71 19.15 -10.23
N VAL A 217 -2.73 19.22 -11.55
CA VAL A 217 -2.29 18.12 -12.43
C VAL A 217 -0.83 17.76 -12.22
N SER A 218 0.00 18.73 -11.88
CA SER A 218 1.43 18.57 -11.62
C SER A 218 1.72 17.59 -10.48
N VAL A 219 0.84 17.47 -9.49
CA VAL A 219 0.94 16.49 -8.38
C VAL A 219 1.07 15.05 -8.88
N PHE A 220 0.50 14.72 -10.04
CA PHE A 220 0.50 13.38 -10.61
C PHE A 220 1.59 13.15 -11.67
N ARG A 221 2.41 14.17 -11.99
CA ARG A 221 3.49 14.05 -12.98
C ARG A 221 4.72 13.29 -12.50
N PRO A 222 5.24 13.55 -11.28
CA PRO A 222 6.14 12.59 -10.66
C PRO A 222 5.24 11.46 -10.16
N ALA A 223 5.35 10.27 -10.77
CA ALA A 223 4.55 9.15 -10.31
C ALA A 223 4.61 9.05 -8.79
N LEU A 224 3.50 8.68 -8.19
CA LEU A 224 3.35 8.45 -6.76
C LEU A 224 4.37 7.45 -6.19
N HIS A 225 5.02 6.70 -7.07
CA HIS A 225 6.21 5.91 -6.75
C HIS A 225 7.23 6.03 -7.89
N VAL A 226 8.39 6.57 -7.58
CA VAL A 226 9.53 6.73 -8.52
C VAL A 226 9.90 5.41 -9.19
N THR A 227 9.67 4.28 -8.53
CA THR A 227 9.97 2.93 -9.00
C THR A 227 9.09 2.45 -10.16
N TYR A 228 7.92 3.04 -10.36
CA TYR A 228 6.93 2.54 -11.34
C TYR A 228 6.59 3.54 -12.43
N LEU A 229 7.53 4.43 -12.73
CA LEU A 229 7.35 5.44 -13.77
C LEU A 229 7.23 4.79 -15.16
N PRO A 230 6.28 5.24 -15.99
CA PRO A 230 6.24 4.84 -17.39
C PRO A 230 7.57 5.05 -18.14
N GLN A 231 8.36 6.05 -17.75
CA GLN A 231 9.70 6.27 -18.28
C GLN A 231 10.68 5.14 -17.94
N GLY A 232 10.51 4.44 -16.82
CA GLY A 232 11.33 3.28 -16.47
C GLY A 232 11.21 2.16 -17.49
N TRP A 233 10.06 1.98 -18.13
CA TRP A 233 9.88 1.03 -19.23
C TRP A 233 10.84 1.27 -20.40
N THR A 234 10.99 2.49 -20.82
CA THR A 234 11.87 2.83 -21.96
C THR A 234 13.34 2.60 -21.63
N VAL A 235 13.72 2.75 -20.37
CA VAL A 235 15.08 2.53 -19.87
C VAL A 235 15.37 1.07 -19.62
N TRP A 236 14.48 0.36 -18.92
CA TRP A 236 14.70 -1.02 -18.49
C TRP A 236 14.50 -2.06 -19.61
N LYS A 237 13.74 -1.72 -20.66
CA LYS A 237 13.45 -2.58 -21.81
C LYS A 237 13.06 -4.02 -21.42
N VAL A 238 12.25 -4.15 -20.38
CA VAL A 238 11.77 -5.45 -19.90
C VAL A 238 10.66 -5.94 -20.83
N PRO A 239 10.64 -7.22 -21.24
CA PRO A 239 9.53 -7.77 -21.99
C PRO A 239 8.21 -7.65 -21.22
N LYS A 240 7.14 -7.32 -21.94
CA LYS A 240 5.79 -7.33 -21.39
C LYS A 240 5.43 -8.72 -20.90
N ALA A 241 4.92 -8.82 -19.68
CA ALA A 241 4.40 -10.08 -19.16
C ALA A 241 3.21 -10.57 -19.98
N PRO A 242 3.01 -11.88 -20.18
CA PRO A 242 1.83 -12.42 -20.83
C PRO A 242 0.53 -11.98 -20.15
N ALA A 243 -0.55 -11.78 -20.92
CA ALA A 243 -1.83 -11.32 -20.40
C ALA A 243 -2.45 -12.28 -19.38
N GLU A 244 -2.17 -13.57 -19.51
CA GLU A 244 -2.62 -14.65 -18.64
C GLU A 244 -2.11 -14.48 -17.18
N GLN A 245 -0.97 -13.83 -17.01
CA GLN A 245 -0.45 -13.52 -15.67
C GLN A 245 -1.37 -12.56 -14.89
N ARG A 246 -2.17 -11.79 -15.62
CA ARG A 246 -3.13 -10.85 -15.06
C ARG A 246 -4.55 -11.43 -14.92
N ALA A 247 -4.71 -12.71 -15.16
CA ALA A 247 -5.99 -13.36 -14.94
C ALA A 247 -6.30 -13.46 -13.44
N ALA A 248 -7.58 -13.30 -13.10
CA ALA A 248 -8.08 -13.61 -11.77
C ALA A 248 -7.76 -15.07 -11.41
N THR A 249 -7.65 -15.35 -10.12
CA THR A 249 -7.30 -16.69 -9.62
C THR A 249 -8.55 -17.41 -9.11
N PRO A 250 -9.24 -18.23 -9.91
CA PRO A 250 -10.24 -19.14 -9.39
C PRO A 250 -9.56 -20.27 -8.63
N SER A 251 -9.92 -20.46 -7.35
CA SER A 251 -9.34 -21.53 -6.52
C SER A 251 -10.26 -21.90 -5.38
N THR A 252 -10.34 -23.20 -5.09
CA THR A 252 -11.04 -23.75 -3.92
C THR A 252 -10.12 -24.01 -2.73
N ILE A 253 -8.83 -23.68 -2.83
CA ILE A 253 -7.88 -23.79 -1.72
C ILE A 253 -8.34 -22.86 -0.59
N PRO A 254 -8.41 -23.34 0.66
CA PRO A 254 -8.73 -22.49 1.80
C PRO A 254 -7.83 -21.26 1.84
N THR A 255 -8.42 -20.06 1.86
CA THR A 255 -7.68 -18.81 1.74
C THR A 255 -8.12 -17.81 2.82
N LEU A 256 -7.15 -17.23 3.52
CA LEU A 256 -7.36 -16.09 4.41
C LEU A 256 -6.91 -14.81 3.71
N LEU A 257 -7.80 -13.82 3.61
CA LEU A 257 -7.48 -12.49 3.12
C LEU A 257 -7.50 -11.51 4.29
N LEU A 258 -6.39 -10.82 4.51
CA LEU A 258 -6.24 -9.78 5.53
C LEU A 258 -6.07 -8.42 4.84
N ALA A 259 -6.85 -7.44 5.25
CA ALA A 259 -6.84 -6.12 4.65
C ALA A 259 -6.97 -5.01 5.69
N GLY A 260 -6.09 -4.03 5.64
CA GLY A 260 -6.13 -2.84 6.48
C GLY A 260 -7.01 -1.74 5.88
N SER A 261 -7.81 -1.07 6.70
CA SER A 261 -8.70 -0.03 6.18
C SER A 261 -7.99 1.30 5.87
N PHE A 262 -6.77 1.48 6.38
CA PHE A 262 -5.89 2.63 6.11
C PHE A 262 -4.71 2.23 5.22
N ASP A 263 -4.92 1.24 4.35
CA ASP A 263 -3.94 0.82 3.36
C ASP A 263 -4.23 1.48 2.01
N GLY A 264 -3.51 2.57 1.72
CA GLY A 264 -3.56 3.27 0.44
C GLY A 264 -2.70 2.63 -0.65
N ILE A 265 -2.03 1.52 -0.35
CA ILE A 265 -1.20 0.75 -1.30
C ILE A 265 -2.05 -0.38 -1.89
N THR A 266 -2.58 -1.25 -1.03
CA THR A 266 -3.42 -2.39 -1.38
C THR A 266 -4.74 -2.31 -0.61
N PRO A 267 -5.70 -1.47 -1.07
CA PRO A 267 -6.90 -1.16 -0.31
C PRO A 267 -7.83 -2.37 -0.14
N THR A 268 -8.73 -2.29 0.83
CA THR A 268 -9.69 -3.38 1.10
C THR A 268 -10.56 -3.72 -0.11
N SER A 269 -10.78 -2.79 -1.04
CA SER A 269 -11.48 -3.05 -2.30
C SER A 269 -10.77 -4.11 -3.16
N TRP A 270 -9.45 -4.18 -3.10
CA TRP A 270 -8.67 -5.20 -3.80
C TRP A 270 -8.83 -6.59 -3.16
N ALA A 271 -8.80 -6.68 -1.83
CA ALA A 271 -9.08 -7.95 -1.14
C ALA A 271 -10.49 -8.48 -1.46
N ARG A 272 -11.48 -7.59 -1.53
CA ARG A 272 -12.84 -7.93 -1.95
C ARG A 272 -12.90 -8.39 -3.41
N THR A 273 -12.06 -7.86 -4.28
CA THR A 273 -11.95 -8.30 -5.68
C THR A 273 -11.38 -9.71 -5.75
N ALA A 274 -10.27 -10.00 -5.09
CA ALA A 274 -9.70 -11.34 -5.04
C ALA A 274 -10.69 -12.37 -4.46
N LYS A 275 -11.45 -12.00 -3.44
CA LYS A 275 -12.46 -12.88 -2.81
C LYS A 275 -13.50 -13.41 -3.80
N ARG A 276 -13.83 -12.68 -4.87
CA ARG A 276 -14.88 -13.08 -5.83
C ARG A 276 -14.60 -14.43 -6.51
N THR A 277 -13.32 -14.78 -6.65
CA THR A 277 -12.89 -16.02 -7.31
C THR A 277 -12.37 -17.07 -6.32
N LEU A 278 -12.44 -16.80 -5.02
CA LEU A 278 -11.96 -17.64 -3.93
C LEU A 278 -13.14 -18.03 -3.02
N PRO A 279 -14.00 -19.01 -3.42
CA PRO A 279 -15.21 -19.35 -2.68
C PRO A 279 -14.94 -19.84 -1.24
N ASN A 280 -13.82 -20.54 -1.02
CA ASN A 280 -13.43 -21.06 0.28
C ASN A 280 -12.52 -20.06 1.04
N SER A 281 -12.83 -18.76 0.95
CA SER A 281 -12.02 -17.74 1.59
C SER A 281 -12.73 -17.01 2.72
N THR A 282 -11.96 -16.69 3.75
CA THR A 282 -12.32 -15.77 4.82
C THR A 282 -11.64 -14.43 4.60
N LEU A 283 -12.40 -13.35 4.50
CA LEU A 283 -11.89 -11.99 4.46
C LEU A 283 -12.05 -11.33 5.84
N ALA A 284 -10.94 -10.83 6.38
CA ALA A 284 -10.90 -10.05 7.60
C ALA A 284 -10.37 -8.64 7.30
N GLU A 285 -11.21 -7.62 7.53
CA GLU A 285 -10.88 -6.22 7.35
C GLU A 285 -10.63 -5.55 8.71
N PHE A 286 -9.47 -4.93 8.85
CA PHE A 286 -9.00 -4.37 10.12
C PHE A 286 -9.10 -2.84 10.11
N ALA A 287 -9.98 -2.30 10.95
CA ALA A 287 -10.22 -0.88 11.03
C ALA A 287 -8.99 -0.11 11.55
N GLY A 288 -8.52 0.90 10.82
CA GLY A 288 -7.42 1.75 11.22
C GLY A 288 -6.02 1.12 11.10
N ILE A 289 -5.91 -0.05 10.47
CA ILE A 289 -4.64 -0.73 10.19
C ILE A 289 -4.21 -0.36 8.75
N GLY A 290 -2.92 -0.15 8.56
CA GLY A 290 -2.29 0.11 7.26
C GLY A 290 -1.81 -1.16 6.57
N HIS A 291 -0.72 -1.03 5.82
CA HIS A 291 -0.09 -2.11 5.07
C HIS A 291 0.62 -3.10 6.01
N PHE A 292 0.67 -4.39 5.65
CA PHE A 292 1.19 -5.50 6.48
C PHE A 292 0.39 -5.71 7.78
N VAL A 293 -0.83 -6.18 7.62
CA VAL A 293 -1.82 -6.29 8.70
C VAL A 293 -1.34 -7.20 9.83
N THR A 294 -0.70 -8.34 9.52
CA THR A 294 -0.16 -9.27 10.51
C THR A 294 0.97 -8.66 11.35
N LEU A 295 1.74 -7.74 10.80
CA LEU A 295 2.80 -7.05 11.55
C LEU A 295 2.22 -5.97 12.48
N ALA A 296 1.10 -5.36 12.08
CA ALA A 296 0.52 -4.21 12.78
C ALA A 296 -0.55 -4.57 13.82
N SER A 297 -1.10 -5.79 13.79
CA SER A 297 -2.26 -6.16 14.60
C SER A 297 -2.11 -7.51 15.31
N PRO A 298 -2.07 -7.53 16.66
CA PRO A 298 -2.13 -8.78 17.42
C PRO A 298 -3.39 -9.62 17.12
N CYS A 299 -4.53 -8.99 16.84
CA CYS A 299 -5.73 -9.69 16.41
C CYS A 299 -5.51 -10.39 15.06
N ALA A 300 -4.82 -9.75 14.09
CA ALA A 300 -4.52 -10.40 12.82
C ALA A 300 -3.60 -11.61 12.98
N GLN A 301 -2.63 -11.56 13.90
CA GLN A 301 -1.79 -12.70 14.25
C GLN A 301 -2.60 -13.85 14.84
N GLN A 302 -3.59 -13.55 15.70
CA GLN A 302 -4.50 -14.56 16.27
C GLN A 302 -5.38 -15.20 15.18
N VAL A 303 -5.95 -14.38 14.27
CA VAL A 303 -6.74 -14.88 13.13
C VAL A 303 -5.87 -15.76 12.24
N PHE A 304 -4.66 -15.34 11.93
CA PHE A 304 -3.69 -16.11 11.14
C PHE A 304 -3.33 -17.44 11.78
N ALA A 305 -3.02 -17.44 13.09
CA ALA A 305 -2.73 -18.68 13.83
C ALA A 305 -3.93 -19.63 13.84
N SER A 306 -5.13 -19.09 14.08
CA SER A 306 -6.39 -19.87 14.02
C SER A 306 -6.62 -20.46 12.62
N PHE A 307 -6.36 -19.70 11.55
CA PHE A 307 -6.47 -20.18 10.18
C PHE A 307 -5.48 -21.30 9.88
N LEU A 308 -4.23 -21.18 10.32
CA LEU A 308 -3.25 -22.27 10.15
C LEU A 308 -3.68 -23.56 10.88
N ALA A 309 -4.33 -23.45 12.03
CA ALA A 309 -4.87 -24.61 12.74
C ALA A 309 -6.08 -25.21 12.02
N THR A 310 -7.06 -24.38 11.65
CA THR A 310 -8.33 -24.81 11.04
C THR A 310 -8.70 -23.89 9.86
N PRO A 311 -8.17 -24.17 8.65
CA PRO A 311 -8.35 -23.27 7.51
C PRO A 311 -9.80 -23.08 7.05
N SER A 312 -10.68 -24.02 7.33
CA SER A 312 -12.11 -23.92 6.94
C SER A 312 -12.93 -23.00 7.84
N THR A 313 -12.52 -22.82 9.09
CA THR A 313 -13.30 -22.06 10.10
C THR A 313 -12.38 -21.26 11.03
N PRO A 314 -11.62 -20.28 10.50
CA PRO A 314 -10.75 -19.47 11.36
C PRO A 314 -11.58 -18.60 12.32
N ASN A 315 -11.10 -18.44 13.54
CA ASN A 315 -11.72 -17.54 14.50
C ASN A 315 -11.37 -16.08 14.17
N THR A 316 -12.35 -15.32 13.75
CA THR A 316 -12.23 -13.89 13.40
C THR A 316 -12.91 -12.96 14.42
N ALA A 317 -13.35 -13.47 15.58
CA ALA A 317 -14.17 -12.71 16.54
C ALA A 317 -13.50 -11.41 17.01
N CYS A 318 -12.17 -11.41 17.18
CA CYS A 318 -11.42 -10.21 17.61
C CYS A 318 -11.48 -9.07 16.60
N VAL A 319 -11.71 -9.35 15.30
CA VAL A 319 -11.78 -8.32 14.25
C VAL A 319 -12.87 -7.29 14.51
N LEU A 320 -14.00 -7.75 15.06
CA LEU A 320 -15.12 -6.88 15.41
C LEU A 320 -14.79 -5.86 16.51
N ALA A 321 -13.75 -6.08 17.28
CA ALA A 321 -13.28 -5.17 18.32
C ALA A 321 -12.20 -4.17 17.84
N VAL A 322 -11.60 -4.40 16.68
CA VAL A 322 -10.59 -3.49 16.12
C VAL A 322 -11.23 -2.16 15.75
N ARG A 323 -10.62 -1.06 16.17
CA ARG A 323 -11.09 0.31 15.92
C ARG A 323 -9.97 1.17 15.33
N PRO A 324 -10.30 2.21 14.56
CA PRO A 324 -9.31 3.23 14.20
C PRO A 324 -8.59 3.78 15.43
N PRO A 325 -7.34 4.23 15.29
CA PRO A 325 -6.59 4.75 16.42
C PRO A 325 -7.31 5.97 17.04
N ARG A 326 -7.08 6.15 18.33
CA ARG A 326 -7.41 7.43 18.95
C ARG A 326 -6.43 8.47 18.43
N PHE A 327 -6.92 9.40 17.61
CA PHE A 327 -6.10 10.45 17.01
C PHE A 327 -5.59 11.44 18.06
N ALA A 328 -4.36 11.90 17.89
CA ALA A 328 -3.84 13.04 18.65
C ALA A 328 -4.64 14.29 18.30
N PRO A 329 -4.96 15.16 19.30
CA PRO A 329 -5.67 16.40 19.03
C PRO A 329 -4.91 17.28 18.05
N ALA A 330 -5.61 17.81 17.05
CA ALA A 330 -5.02 18.82 16.19
C ALA A 330 -4.82 20.14 16.99
N PRO A 331 -3.65 20.79 16.88
CA PRO A 331 -3.45 22.09 17.50
C PRO A 331 -4.45 23.12 16.94
N PRO A 332 -4.82 24.16 17.74
CA PRO A 332 -5.70 25.20 17.29
C PRO A 332 -5.12 25.95 16.07
N ALA A 333 -5.99 26.57 15.29
CA ALA A 333 -5.53 27.45 14.23
C ALA A 333 -4.77 28.63 14.85
N ARG A 334 -3.61 28.95 14.28
CA ARG A 334 -2.95 30.23 14.59
C ARG A 334 -3.71 31.32 13.83
N GLY A 335 -4.10 32.35 14.57
CA GLY A 335 -4.79 33.52 14.02
C GLY A 335 -3.91 34.31 13.04
#